data_484c91a30b859f26edfc2e0c0d97b395
#
_entry.id   484c91a30b859f26edfc2e0c0d97b395
#
_cell.length_a   1.000
_cell.length_b   1.000
_cell.length_c   1.000
_cell.angle_alpha   90.00
_cell.angle_beta   90.00
_cell.angle_gamma   90.00
#
_symmetry.space_group_name_H-M   'P 1'
#
loop_
_entity.id
_entity.type
_entity.pdbx_description
1 polymer ?
#
loop_
_entity_poly.entity_id
_entity_poly.type
_entity_poly.pdbx_seq_one_letter_code
_entity_poly.pdbx_strand_id
1 'polypeptide(L)'
;MQTRLAGTVALALAWLVFVHAAGQERRNTRPPVPLADHHQHLFSPELAALMTTTPPVAAVKPRTAAGLIEQLDAAGIKRAVVLSTAYIFEQPSRNADHAEEKLKRDNDWTSKQVAQFPDRLIGFCGVNPLKDYALAELARCAADPNLRRGLKLHFGNSVVDYHNPEHIAQVQRVFRAANDRRMAIVAHVRASVTARLPWGREEALIFLNELLPAAPDVVVQVAHLASAGSPKDEGAQQALEVFVDAAARNDPRTRNLYFDATTLGEPPTPANAQRWAMAIRRVPTRILFGSDATTAAATPGGAWTAMRKVLPLTDDEFERIANNTTPYMRLNGASRRAR
;
A
#
# COMPACT_ATOMS: atom_id res chain seq x y z
N MET A 1 -30.86 -72.37 -64.72
CA MET A 1 -31.48 -71.08 -64.45
C MET A 1 -30.65 -70.50 -63.30
N GLN A 2 -29.84 -69.52 -63.61
CA GLN A 2 -28.75 -69.05 -62.79
C GLN A 2 -29.16 -67.76 -62.09
N THR A 3 -29.12 -67.77 -60.80
CA THR A 3 -29.24 -66.56 -60.00
C THR A 3 -27.84 -66.04 -59.62
N ARG A 4 -27.54 -64.81 -60.04
CA ARG A 4 -26.31 -64.11 -59.68
C ARG A 4 -26.53 -63.30 -58.41
N LEU A 5 -25.73 -63.60 -57.40
CA LEU A 5 -25.60 -62.72 -56.21
C LEU A 5 -24.68 -61.55 -56.54
N ALA A 6 -25.16 -60.35 -56.28
CA ALA A 6 -24.33 -59.12 -56.25
C ALA A 6 -23.94 -58.82 -54.81
N GLY A 7 -22.65 -58.89 -54.56
CA GLY A 7 -22.09 -58.52 -53.25
C GLY A 7 -21.81 -57.03 -53.19
N THR A 8 -22.38 -56.35 -52.19
CA THR A 8 -22.12 -54.97 -51.87
C THR A 8 -21.00 -54.87 -50.82
N VAL A 9 -19.86 -54.29 -51.23
CA VAL A 9 -18.76 -53.99 -50.32
C VAL A 9 -19.04 -52.69 -49.63
N ALA A 10 -19.26 -52.70 -48.32
CA ALA A 10 -19.39 -51.52 -47.50
C ALA A 10 -18.00 -51.09 -47.02
N LEU A 11 -17.52 -49.93 -47.53
CA LEU A 11 -16.34 -49.25 -46.98
C LEU A 11 -16.71 -48.53 -45.70
N ALA A 12 -16.23 -49.00 -44.56
CA ALA A 12 -16.31 -48.30 -43.30
C ALA A 12 -15.10 -47.28 -43.22
N LEU A 13 -15.39 -46.01 -43.40
CA LEU A 13 -14.42 -44.93 -43.09
C LEU A 13 -14.44 -44.70 -41.55
N ALA A 14 -13.35 -45.15 -40.91
CA ALA A 14 -13.08 -44.81 -39.54
C ALA A 14 -12.52 -43.39 -39.46
N TRP A 15 -13.30 -42.45 -38.93
CA TRP A 15 -12.85 -41.12 -38.56
C TRP A 15 -12.10 -41.24 -37.23
N LEU A 16 -10.75 -41.13 -37.28
CA LEU A 16 -9.92 -40.93 -36.10
C LEU A 16 -10.04 -39.48 -35.67
N VAL A 17 -10.88 -39.25 -34.65
CA VAL A 17 -10.92 -37.97 -33.96
C VAL A 17 -9.68 -37.92 -33.05
N PHE A 18 -8.65 -37.21 -33.48
CA PHE A 18 -7.55 -36.79 -32.61
C PHE A 18 -8.10 -35.74 -31.66
N VAL A 19 -8.53 -36.14 -30.46
CA VAL A 19 -8.70 -35.23 -29.34
C VAL A 19 -7.29 -34.79 -28.91
N HIS A 20 -6.88 -33.62 -29.38
CA HIS A 20 -5.77 -32.89 -28.77
C HIS A 20 -6.24 -32.49 -27.36
N ALA A 21 -5.99 -33.35 -26.37
CA ALA A 21 -5.92 -32.93 -25.00
C ALA A 21 -4.70 -32.01 -24.89
N ALA A 22 -4.94 -30.69 -25.08
CA ALA A 22 -3.99 -29.69 -24.65
C ALA A 22 -3.82 -29.85 -23.14
N GLY A 23 -2.86 -30.67 -22.75
CA GLY A 23 -2.41 -30.77 -21.37
C GLY A 23 -1.95 -29.38 -20.96
N GLN A 24 -2.80 -28.65 -20.25
CA GLN A 24 -2.37 -27.53 -19.46
C GLN A 24 -1.38 -28.11 -18.45
N GLU A 25 -0.09 -28.07 -18.80
CA GLU A 25 0.97 -28.26 -17.82
C GLU A 25 0.67 -27.30 -16.69
N ARG A 26 0.15 -27.82 -15.59
CA ARG A 26 0.16 -27.11 -14.32
C ARG A 26 1.63 -26.81 -14.05
N ARG A 27 2.05 -25.60 -14.42
CA ARG A 27 3.33 -25.08 -13.96
C ARG A 27 3.27 -25.18 -12.45
N ASN A 28 4.02 -26.10 -11.90
CA ASN A 28 4.23 -26.25 -10.46
C ASN A 28 5.13 -25.09 -10.00
N THR A 29 4.64 -23.86 -10.26
CA THR A 29 5.34 -22.63 -9.93
C THR A 29 5.03 -22.31 -8.49
N ARG A 30 6.09 -22.18 -7.73
CA ARG A 30 6.01 -21.67 -6.35
C ARG A 30 5.17 -20.39 -6.37
N PRO A 31 4.22 -20.20 -5.44
CA PRO A 31 3.43 -18.96 -5.41
C PRO A 31 4.34 -17.73 -5.49
N PRO A 32 3.97 -16.69 -6.26
CA PRO A 32 4.78 -15.49 -6.37
C PRO A 32 5.00 -14.86 -4.99
N VAL A 33 6.21 -14.39 -4.74
CA VAL A 33 6.59 -13.71 -3.51
C VAL A 33 6.81 -12.23 -3.85
N PRO A 34 6.26 -11.28 -3.08
CA PRO A 34 6.47 -9.86 -3.32
C PRO A 34 7.96 -9.49 -3.27
N LEU A 35 8.43 -8.71 -4.25
CA LEU A 35 9.78 -8.17 -4.26
C LEU A 35 10.00 -7.18 -3.11
N ALA A 36 8.96 -6.46 -2.74
CA ALA A 36 8.99 -5.45 -1.70
C ALA A 36 7.66 -5.36 -0.96
N ASP A 37 7.74 -4.97 0.30
CA ASP A 37 6.62 -4.55 1.12
C ASP A 37 6.62 -3.01 1.21
N HIS A 38 5.60 -2.36 0.64
CA HIS A 38 5.54 -0.90 0.53
C HIS A 38 4.84 -0.24 1.73
N HIS A 39 4.47 -1.01 2.77
CA HIS A 39 3.77 -0.47 3.93
C HIS A 39 4.10 -1.25 5.19
N GLN A 40 5.14 -0.79 5.91
CA GLN A 40 5.55 -1.34 7.19
C GLN A 40 5.69 -0.24 8.22
N HIS A 41 5.50 -0.61 9.48
CA HIS A 41 5.69 0.27 10.63
C HIS A 41 6.63 -0.37 11.64
N LEU A 42 7.42 0.46 12.29
CA LEU A 42 8.16 0.14 13.50
C LEU A 42 7.55 0.92 14.67
N PHE A 43 7.72 0.41 15.89
CA PHE A 43 7.21 1.06 17.09
C PHE A 43 8.34 1.24 18.09
N SER A 44 8.69 2.49 18.39
CA SER A 44 9.62 2.79 19.46
C SER A 44 9.03 2.35 20.81
N PRO A 45 9.88 2.12 21.84
CA PRO A 45 9.37 1.82 23.18
C PRO A 45 8.41 2.89 23.74
N GLU A 46 8.70 4.17 23.45
CA GLU A 46 7.86 5.30 23.90
C GLU A 46 6.49 5.27 23.20
N LEU A 47 6.47 5.05 21.89
CA LEU A 47 5.22 4.95 21.14
C LEU A 47 4.42 3.70 21.53
N ALA A 48 5.06 2.55 21.69
CA ALA A 48 4.41 1.32 22.13
C ALA A 48 3.74 1.50 23.51
N ALA A 49 4.39 2.19 24.44
CA ALA A 49 3.83 2.53 25.74
C ALA A 49 2.59 3.43 25.59
N LEU A 50 2.66 4.49 24.77
CA LEU A 50 1.52 5.38 24.49
C LEU A 50 0.32 4.62 23.91
N MET A 51 0.57 3.72 22.96
CA MET A 51 -0.49 2.92 22.32
C MET A 51 -1.14 1.94 23.29
N THR A 52 -0.41 1.46 24.29
CA THR A 52 -0.90 0.51 25.30
C THR A 52 -1.81 1.19 26.34
N THR A 53 -1.65 2.48 26.61
CA THR A 53 -2.40 3.20 27.68
C THR A 53 -3.88 3.42 27.36
N THR A 54 -4.34 3.11 26.15
CA THR A 54 -5.74 3.31 25.72
C THR A 54 -6.49 1.97 25.76
N PRO A 55 -7.27 1.65 26.80
CA PRO A 55 -8.11 0.44 26.83
C PRO A 55 -9.16 0.44 25.69
N PRO A 56 -9.54 -0.73 25.14
CA PRO A 56 -9.19 -2.10 25.56
C PRO A 56 -8.03 -2.71 24.76
N VAL A 57 -7.03 -1.94 24.37
CA VAL A 57 -5.94 -2.42 23.51
C VAL A 57 -5.03 -3.37 24.29
N ALA A 58 -4.78 -4.56 23.73
CA ALA A 58 -3.73 -5.44 24.22
C ALA A 58 -2.38 -4.70 24.20
N ALA A 59 -1.47 -5.03 25.15
CA ALA A 59 -0.17 -4.38 25.25
C ALA A 59 0.57 -4.38 23.91
N VAL A 60 0.83 -3.19 23.37
CA VAL A 60 1.61 -3.02 22.14
C VAL A 60 3.08 -3.19 22.50
N LYS A 61 3.76 -4.09 21.81
CA LYS A 61 5.21 -4.29 22.01
C LYS A 61 6.01 -3.41 21.06
N PRO A 62 7.19 -2.93 21.48
CA PRO A 62 8.14 -2.31 20.56
C PRO A 62 8.43 -3.24 19.38
N ARG A 63 8.58 -2.65 18.19
CA ARG A 63 8.88 -3.40 16.96
C ARG A 63 10.10 -2.77 16.30
N THR A 64 11.19 -3.53 16.27
CA THR A 64 12.50 -3.08 15.77
C THR A 64 12.71 -3.46 14.30
N ALA A 65 13.71 -2.84 13.68
CA ALA A 65 14.14 -3.20 12.33
C ALA A 65 14.62 -4.65 12.26
N ALA A 66 15.36 -5.14 13.25
CA ALA A 66 15.82 -6.53 13.28
C ALA A 66 14.66 -7.52 13.25
N GLY A 67 13.63 -7.31 14.10
CA GLY A 67 12.44 -8.17 14.10
C GLY A 67 11.63 -8.08 12.79
N LEU A 68 11.63 -6.91 12.12
CA LEU A 68 11.03 -6.80 10.79
C LEU A 68 11.84 -7.59 9.74
N ILE A 69 13.17 -7.51 9.76
CA ILE A 69 14.03 -8.27 8.84
C ILE A 69 13.81 -9.78 8.97
N GLU A 70 13.71 -10.30 10.19
CA GLU A 70 13.40 -11.72 10.42
C GLU A 70 12.07 -12.12 9.75
N GLN A 71 11.04 -11.29 9.87
CA GLN A 71 9.73 -11.54 9.24
C GLN A 71 9.77 -11.45 7.71
N LEU A 72 10.56 -10.49 7.16
CA LEU A 72 10.76 -10.36 5.71
C LEU A 72 11.51 -11.58 5.15
N ASP A 73 12.56 -12.03 5.84
CA ASP A 73 13.36 -13.19 5.44
C ASP A 73 12.51 -14.47 5.45
N ALA A 74 11.71 -14.67 6.50
CA ALA A 74 10.77 -15.78 6.57
C ALA A 74 9.74 -15.77 5.43
N ALA A 75 9.37 -14.58 4.93
CA ALA A 75 8.46 -14.41 3.80
C ALA A 75 9.16 -14.44 2.44
N GLY A 76 10.50 -14.39 2.38
CA GLY A 76 11.28 -14.25 1.14
C GLY A 76 11.24 -12.85 0.52
N ILE A 77 10.72 -11.84 1.25
CA ILE A 77 10.59 -10.45 0.78
C ILE A 77 11.93 -9.74 0.93
N LYS A 78 12.41 -9.11 -0.15
CA LYS A 78 13.76 -8.55 -0.18
C LYS A 78 13.88 -7.19 0.48
N ARG A 79 12.86 -6.35 0.42
CA ARG A 79 12.88 -4.96 0.89
C ARG A 79 11.56 -4.54 1.51
N ALA A 80 11.61 -3.52 2.35
CA ALA A 80 10.41 -2.88 2.85
C ALA A 80 10.58 -1.35 2.99
N VAL A 81 9.44 -0.66 2.87
CA VAL A 81 9.32 0.74 3.26
C VAL A 81 8.81 0.80 4.69
N VAL A 82 9.58 1.45 5.54
CA VAL A 82 9.23 1.71 6.93
C VAL A 82 8.65 3.11 7.02
N LEU A 83 7.38 3.19 7.29
CA LEU A 83 6.62 4.42 7.43
C LEU A 83 6.58 4.80 8.92
N SER A 84 7.25 5.88 9.30
CA SER A 84 7.23 6.36 10.68
C SER A 84 5.80 6.63 11.15
N THR A 85 5.50 6.21 12.35
CA THR A 85 4.20 6.41 13.03
C THR A 85 4.23 7.57 14.02
N ALA A 86 5.25 8.42 13.93
CA ALA A 86 5.45 9.56 14.83
C ALA A 86 4.24 10.49 14.96
N TYR A 87 3.43 10.61 13.90
CA TYR A 87 2.18 11.38 13.91
C TYR A 87 1.16 10.90 14.96
N ILE A 88 1.32 9.70 15.52
CA ILE A 88 0.41 9.17 16.57
C ILE A 88 0.54 10.00 17.86
N PHE A 89 1.70 10.57 18.16
CA PHE A 89 1.86 11.47 19.29
C PHE A 89 1.00 12.74 19.16
N GLU A 90 0.66 13.09 17.92
CA GLU A 90 -0.17 14.26 17.58
C GLU A 90 -1.67 13.95 17.44
N GLN A 91 -2.06 12.70 17.62
CA GLN A 91 -3.46 12.32 17.55
C GLN A 91 -4.24 12.95 18.73
N PRO A 92 -5.28 13.76 18.49
CA PRO A 92 -5.96 14.49 19.56
C PRO A 92 -6.48 13.60 20.69
N SER A 93 -6.96 12.40 20.36
CA SER A 93 -7.46 11.43 21.35
C SER A 93 -6.38 10.84 22.27
N ARG A 94 -5.10 11.02 21.96
CA ARG A 94 -3.98 10.54 22.77
C ARG A 94 -3.55 11.52 23.84
N ASN A 95 -3.83 12.81 23.62
CA ASN A 95 -3.49 13.89 24.53
C ASN A 95 -2.04 13.79 25.08
N ALA A 96 -1.10 13.51 24.17
CA ALA A 96 0.29 13.33 24.55
C ALA A 96 0.92 14.69 24.89
N ASP A 97 1.55 14.77 26.06
CA ASP A 97 2.38 15.91 26.44
C ASP A 97 3.62 15.97 25.56
N HIS A 98 4.18 17.16 25.33
CA HIS A 98 5.38 17.36 24.51
C HIS A 98 5.32 16.61 23.16
N ALA A 99 4.16 16.63 22.50
CA ALA A 99 3.86 15.82 21.32
C ALA A 99 4.83 16.10 20.16
N GLU A 100 5.21 17.37 19.91
CA GLU A 100 6.20 17.74 18.89
C GLU A 100 7.58 17.11 19.14
N GLU A 101 8.05 17.20 20.37
CA GLU A 101 9.35 16.64 20.75
C GLU A 101 9.36 15.10 20.64
N LYS A 102 8.26 14.45 21.02
CA LYS A 102 8.07 13.00 20.91
C LYS A 102 8.03 12.58 19.46
N LEU A 103 7.31 13.30 18.62
CA LEU A 103 7.27 13.08 17.18
C LEU A 103 8.68 13.14 16.55
N LYS A 104 9.45 14.17 16.88
CA LYS A 104 10.83 14.31 16.39
C LYS A 104 11.72 13.15 16.85
N ARG A 105 11.64 12.77 18.14
CA ARG A 105 12.41 11.64 18.68
C ARG A 105 12.02 10.31 18.02
N ASP A 106 10.75 10.10 17.70
CA ASP A 106 10.28 8.87 17.06
C ASP A 106 10.72 8.79 15.60
N ASN A 107 10.75 9.92 14.87
CA ASN A 107 11.37 9.99 13.54
C ASN A 107 12.88 9.69 13.61
N ASP A 108 13.59 10.24 14.60
CA ASP A 108 15.02 9.96 14.80
C ASP A 108 15.27 8.49 15.17
N TRP A 109 14.38 7.91 15.97
CA TRP A 109 14.45 6.48 16.29
C TRP A 109 14.23 5.64 15.03
N THR A 110 13.21 5.97 14.21
CA THR A 110 12.96 5.29 12.94
C THR A 110 14.17 5.39 12.00
N SER A 111 14.79 6.57 11.88
CA SER A 111 16.03 6.76 11.12
C SER A 111 17.13 5.81 11.58
N LYS A 112 17.39 5.74 12.90
CA LYS A 112 18.41 4.85 13.49
C LYS A 112 18.08 3.37 13.25
N GLN A 113 16.81 2.99 13.25
CA GLN A 113 16.40 1.61 12.98
C GLN A 113 16.67 1.21 11.52
N VAL A 114 16.23 2.02 10.55
CA VAL A 114 16.42 1.69 9.13
C VAL A 114 17.90 1.77 8.72
N ALA A 115 18.69 2.61 9.36
CA ALA A 115 20.14 2.72 9.14
C ALA A 115 20.90 1.42 9.40
N GLN A 116 20.36 0.50 10.20
CA GLN A 116 20.98 -0.80 10.48
C GLN A 116 20.88 -1.76 9.27
N PHE A 117 19.96 -1.52 8.36
CA PHE A 117 19.70 -2.39 7.20
C PHE A 117 19.50 -1.56 5.91
N PRO A 118 20.49 -0.77 5.47
CA PRO A 118 20.34 0.24 4.41
C PRO A 118 19.99 -0.37 3.03
N ASP A 119 20.35 -1.64 2.80
CA ASP A 119 20.05 -2.36 1.55
C ASP A 119 18.67 -3.02 1.57
N ARG A 120 18.03 -3.08 2.73
CA ARG A 120 16.77 -3.79 2.97
C ARG A 120 15.61 -2.85 3.31
N LEU A 121 15.85 -1.77 4.04
CA LEU A 121 14.84 -0.88 4.58
C LEU A 121 14.99 0.53 4.03
N ILE A 122 13.85 1.17 3.75
CA ILE A 122 13.74 2.56 3.31
C ILE A 122 12.82 3.27 4.31
N GLY A 123 13.35 4.26 5.03
CA GLY A 123 12.57 5.02 6.00
C GLY A 123 11.83 6.19 5.37
N PHE A 124 10.60 6.39 5.81
CA PHE A 124 9.77 7.57 5.54
C PHE A 124 9.49 8.31 6.84
N CYS A 125 9.57 9.63 6.79
CA CYS A 125 9.26 10.52 7.90
C CYS A 125 7.76 10.57 8.18
N GLY A 126 7.34 10.60 9.43
CA GLY A 126 5.94 10.76 9.83
C GLY A 126 5.68 12.16 10.36
N VAL A 127 4.66 12.85 9.84
CA VAL A 127 4.25 14.17 10.34
C VAL A 127 2.72 14.28 10.39
N ASN A 128 2.22 15.14 11.28
CA ASN A 128 0.85 15.63 11.21
C ASN A 128 0.83 16.90 10.33
N PRO A 129 0.17 16.87 9.15
CA PRO A 129 0.21 17.99 8.21
C PRO A 129 -0.47 19.26 8.72
N LEU A 130 -1.28 19.18 9.77
CA LEU A 130 -2.02 20.31 10.33
C LEU A 130 -1.27 21.07 11.44
N LYS A 131 -0.04 20.66 11.76
CA LYS A 131 0.76 21.34 12.79
C LYS A 131 1.63 22.44 12.20
N ASP A 132 1.81 23.52 12.92
CA ASP A 132 2.59 24.69 12.48
C ASP A 132 4.06 24.31 12.16
N TYR A 133 4.62 23.36 12.89
CA TYR A 133 5.98 22.85 12.69
C TYR A 133 6.09 21.75 11.60
N ALA A 134 4.98 21.33 10.95
CA ALA A 134 5.01 20.23 9.97
C ALA A 134 6.04 20.46 8.85
N LEU A 135 6.14 21.69 8.34
CA LEU A 135 7.09 22.05 7.28
C LEU A 135 8.55 22.04 7.78
N ALA A 136 8.77 22.46 9.02
CA ALA A 136 10.11 22.45 9.64
C ALA A 136 10.57 21.00 9.86
N GLU A 137 9.69 20.13 10.37
CA GLU A 137 10.01 18.71 10.55
C GLU A 137 10.21 17.99 9.21
N LEU A 138 9.40 18.26 8.20
CA LEU A 138 9.61 17.75 6.85
C LEU A 138 11.00 18.15 6.31
N ALA A 139 11.40 19.41 6.51
CA ALA A 139 12.71 19.88 6.07
C ALA A 139 13.85 19.18 6.83
N ARG A 140 13.67 18.93 8.13
CA ARG A 140 14.63 18.16 8.95
C ARG A 140 14.77 16.72 8.46
N CYS A 141 13.66 16.04 8.18
CA CYS A 141 13.65 14.70 7.61
C CYS A 141 14.26 14.65 6.20
N ALA A 142 14.05 15.67 5.38
CA ALA A 142 14.64 15.75 4.04
C ALA A 142 16.19 15.85 4.08
N ALA A 143 16.75 16.36 5.19
CA ALA A 143 18.18 16.39 5.42
C ALA A 143 18.72 15.05 6.00
N ASP A 144 17.87 14.21 6.56
CA ASP A 144 18.25 12.92 7.11
C ASP A 144 18.44 11.87 5.99
N PRO A 145 19.63 11.24 5.86
CA PRO A 145 19.92 10.30 4.78
C PRO A 145 19.00 9.08 4.77
N ASN A 146 18.41 8.70 5.89
CA ASN A 146 17.59 7.52 6.06
C ASN A 146 16.08 7.79 5.88
N LEU A 147 15.64 9.05 6.06
CA LEU A 147 14.21 9.45 5.97
C LEU A 147 13.87 10.29 4.73
N ARG A 148 14.87 10.89 4.07
CA ARG A 148 14.69 11.85 2.96
C ARG A 148 13.93 11.33 1.74
N ARG A 149 13.63 10.05 1.66
CA ARG A 149 12.96 9.46 0.49
C ARG A 149 11.46 9.65 0.48
N GLY A 150 10.86 9.91 1.62
CA GLY A 150 9.42 10.05 1.65
C GLY A 150 8.84 10.48 2.98
N LEU A 151 7.56 10.74 2.90
CA LEU A 151 6.71 11.25 3.94
C LEU A 151 5.51 10.32 4.14
N LYS A 152 5.23 9.95 5.38
CA LYS A 152 3.97 9.30 5.80
C LYS A 152 3.03 10.33 6.38
N LEU A 153 1.82 10.36 5.82
CA LEU A 153 0.70 11.14 6.33
C LEU A 153 -0.45 10.21 6.72
N HIS A 154 -1.18 10.59 7.75
CA HIS A 154 -2.35 9.83 8.19
C HIS A 154 -3.51 10.78 8.48
N PHE A 155 -4.35 11.04 7.49
CA PHE A 155 -5.41 12.05 7.57
C PHE A 155 -6.44 11.74 8.68
N GLY A 156 -6.76 10.46 8.85
CA GLY A 156 -7.66 10.04 9.93
C GLY A 156 -7.14 10.38 11.33
N ASN A 157 -5.87 10.12 11.63
CA ASN A 157 -5.25 10.41 12.92
C ASN A 157 -4.98 11.91 13.11
N SER A 158 -4.66 12.61 12.03
CA SER A 158 -4.46 14.06 12.03
C SER A 158 -5.77 14.84 12.01
N VAL A 159 -6.91 14.15 11.89
CA VAL A 159 -8.25 14.74 11.81
C VAL A 159 -8.36 15.78 10.66
N VAL A 160 -7.76 15.45 9.50
CA VAL A 160 -7.91 16.26 8.30
C VAL A 160 -9.38 16.22 7.87
N ASP A 161 -10.00 17.39 7.80
CA ASP A 161 -11.34 17.60 7.26
C ASP A 161 -11.20 18.14 5.83
N TYR A 162 -11.70 17.38 4.86
CA TYR A 162 -11.65 17.76 3.45
C TYR A 162 -12.54 18.97 3.10
N HIS A 163 -13.54 19.24 3.93
CA HIS A 163 -14.44 20.40 3.76
C HIS A 163 -13.96 21.65 4.50
N ASN A 164 -12.85 21.56 5.25
CA ASN A 164 -12.20 22.71 5.84
C ASN A 164 -11.12 23.28 4.91
N PRO A 165 -11.31 24.47 4.31
CA PRO A 165 -10.37 25.06 3.36
C PRO A 165 -8.98 25.34 3.96
N GLU A 166 -8.90 25.60 5.27
CA GLU A 166 -7.62 25.82 5.96
C GLU A 166 -6.83 24.51 6.06
N HIS A 167 -7.49 23.39 6.38
CA HIS A 167 -6.87 22.06 6.39
C HIS A 167 -6.34 21.70 4.99
N ILE A 168 -7.15 21.89 3.95
CA ILE A 168 -6.74 21.63 2.57
C ILE A 168 -5.55 22.49 2.17
N ALA A 169 -5.59 23.80 2.45
CA ALA A 169 -4.48 24.70 2.15
C ALA A 169 -3.18 24.28 2.88
N GLN A 170 -3.29 23.80 4.11
CA GLN A 170 -2.14 23.35 4.90
C GLN A 170 -1.56 22.04 4.36
N VAL A 171 -2.41 21.05 4.05
CA VAL A 171 -1.99 19.81 3.40
C VAL A 171 -1.35 20.10 2.04
N GLN A 172 -1.90 21.01 1.23
CA GLN A 172 -1.28 21.42 -0.04
C GLN A 172 0.14 21.99 0.16
N ARG A 173 0.37 22.78 1.22
CA ARG A 173 1.73 23.28 1.54
C ARG A 173 2.69 22.13 1.84
N VAL A 174 2.24 21.11 2.59
CA VAL A 174 3.05 19.93 2.88
C VAL A 174 3.33 19.11 1.61
N PHE A 175 2.33 18.92 0.74
CA PHE A 175 2.50 18.23 -0.54
C PHE A 175 3.50 18.94 -1.44
N ARG A 176 3.39 20.27 -1.60
CA ARG A 176 4.38 21.08 -2.35
C ARG A 176 5.77 20.96 -1.76
N ALA A 177 5.90 21.07 -0.45
CA ALA A 177 7.19 20.97 0.21
C ALA A 177 7.84 19.58 0.05
N ALA A 178 7.07 18.51 0.03
CA ALA A 178 7.54 17.15 -0.27
C ALA A 178 7.95 17.03 -1.75
N ASN A 179 7.16 17.57 -2.68
CA ASN A 179 7.46 17.60 -4.11
C ASN A 179 8.79 18.30 -4.40
N ASP A 180 8.99 19.50 -3.84
CA ASP A 180 10.20 20.32 -4.02
C ASP A 180 11.46 19.60 -3.51
N ARG A 181 11.31 18.74 -2.52
CA ARG A 181 12.38 17.94 -1.92
C ARG A 181 12.49 16.53 -2.49
N ARG A 182 11.67 16.20 -3.49
CA ARG A 182 11.61 14.88 -4.14
C ARG A 182 11.32 13.74 -3.15
N MET A 183 10.55 14.03 -2.12
CA MET A 183 10.06 13.05 -1.16
C MET A 183 8.75 12.45 -1.65
N ALA A 184 8.69 11.15 -1.81
CA ALA A 184 7.44 10.45 -2.09
C ALA A 184 6.45 10.62 -0.91
N ILE A 185 5.16 10.52 -1.16
CA ILE A 185 4.13 10.64 -0.14
C ILE A 185 3.36 9.33 -0.05
N VAL A 186 3.33 8.70 1.13
CA VAL A 186 2.38 7.61 1.44
C VAL A 186 1.32 8.17 2.38
N ALA A 187 0.09 8.22 1.90
CA ALA A 187 -1.02 8.82 2.63
C ALA A 187 -2.11 7.80 2.95
N HIS A 188 -2.44 7.69 4.24
CA HIS A 188 -3.71 7.14 4.67
C HIS A 188 -4.75 8.25 4.49
N VAL A 189 -5.44 8.21 3.35
CA VAL A 189 -6.29 9.32 2.89
C VAL A 189 -7.68 9.34 3.53
N ARG A 190 -8.15 8.21 4.04
CA ARG A 190 -9.46 8.12 4.69
C ARG A 190 -9.55 9.10 5.85
N ALA A 191 -10.60 9.94 5.84
CA ALA A 191 -10.88 10.88 6.91
C ALA A 191 -11.17 10.18 8.25
N SER A 192 -11.14 10.92 9.36
CA SER A 192 -11.26 10.35 10.70
C SER A 192 -12.60 9.67 10.96
N VAL A 193 -12.56 8.35 11.23
CA VAL A 193 -13.72 7.56 11.65
C VAL A 193 -14.20 8.02 13.03
N THR A 194 -13.26 8.24 13.96
CA THR A 194 -13.57 8.61 15.36
C THR A 194 -14.18 10.01 15.46
N ALA A 195 -13.73 10.94 14.62
CA ALA A 195 -14.31 12.28 14.49
C ALA A 195 -15.54 12.30 13.57
N ARG A 196 -15.96 11.15 13.01
CA ARG A 196 -17.10 11.00 12.10
C ARG A 196 -17.04 11.93 10.90
N LEU A 197 -15.84 12.22 10.40
CA LEU A 197 -15.67 13.03 9.20
C LEU A 197 -16.10 12.23 7.97
N PRO A 198 -16.75 12.90 6.98
CA PRO A 198 -17.20 12.23 5.77
C PRO A 198 -16.01 11.68 4.97
N TRP A 199 -16.27 10.57 4.26
CA TRP A 199 -15.33 9.97 3.33
C TRP A 199 -16.08 9.22 2.25
N GLY A 200 -15.77 9.55 1.01
CA GLY A 200 -16.38 8.94 -0.15
C GLY A 200 -15.94 9.60 -1.45
N ARG A 201 -16.87 9.65 -2.39
CA ARG A 201 -16.63 10.22 -3.73
C ARG A 201 -16.22 11.69 -3.69
N GLU A 202 -16.87 12.49 -2.86
CA GLU A 202 -16.63 13.93 -2.80
C GLU A 202 -15.24 14.23 -2.29
N GLU A 203 -14.85 13.65 -1.17
CA GLU A 203 -13.52 13.85 -0.55
C GLU A 203 -12.39 13.30 -1.45
N ALA A 204 -12.66 12.18 -2.16
CA ALA A 204 -11.73 11.67 -3.15
C ALA A 204 -11.55 12.64 -4.34
N LEU A 205 -12.61 13.33 -4.76
CA LEU A 205 -12.53 14.37 -5.79
C LEU A 205 -11.75 15.60 -5.29
N ILE A 206 -11.92 16.00 -4.02
CA ILE A 206 -11.11 17.07 -3.41
C ILE A 206 -9.64 16.65 -3.40
N PHE A 207 -9.33 15.42 -2.97
CA PHE A 207 -7.94 14.92 -3.02
C PHE A 207 -7.37 14.97 -4.44
N LEU A 208 -8.11 14.49 -5.43
CA LEU A 208 -7.69 14.42 -6.83
C LEU A 208 -7.51 15.83 -7.45
N ASN A 209 -8.40 16.76 -7.10
CA ASN A 209 -8.43 18.09 -7.73
C ASN A 209 -7.51 19.10 -7.04
N GLU A 210 -7.34 19.00 -5.73
CA GLU A 210 -6.68 20.02 -4.93
C GLU A 210 -5.36 19.57 -4.31
N LEU A 211 -5.28 18.32 -3.82
CA LEU A 211 -4.08 17.84 -3.14
C LEU A 211 -3.08 17.21 -4.09
N LEU A 212 -3.53 16.31 -4.96
CA LEU A 212 -2.64 15.57 -5.87
C LEU A 212 -1.86 16.51 -6.83
N PRO A 213 -2.45 17.58 -7.38
CA PRO A 213 -1.72 18.54 -8.21
C PRO A 213 -0.63 19.32 -7.47
N ALA A 214 -0.65 19.33 -6.14
CA ALA A 214 0.39 19.99 -5.34
C ALA A 214 1.70 19.18 -5.26
N ALA A 215 1.69 17.88 -5.67
CA ALA A 215 2.85 17.00 -5.68
C ALA A 215 2.99 16.24 -7.02
N PRO A 216 3.11 16.95 -8.18
CA PRO A 216 3.02 16.30 -9.48
C PRO A 216 4.24 15.44 -9.85
N ASP A 217 5.41 15.66 -9.25
CA ASP A 217 6.68 15.07 -9.70
C ASP A 217 7.14 13.89 -8.83
N VAL A 218 6.47 13.66 -7.70
CA VAL A 218 6.79 12.57 -6.77
C VAL A 218 5.69 11.52 -6.76
N VAL A 219 6.04 10.32 -6.34
CA VAL A 219 5.04 9.27 -6.11
C VAL A 219 4.13 9.67 -4.97
N VAL A 220 2.83 9.59 -5.19
CA VAL A 220 1.80 9.62 -4.15
C VAL A 220 1.17 8.24 -4.08
N GLN A 221 1.32 7.58 -2.95
CA GLN A 221 0.75 6.25 -2.69
C GLN A 221 -0.43 6.39 -1.74
N VAL A 222 -1.60 6.00 -2.22
CA VAL A 222 -2.83 5.90 -1.42
C VAL A 222 -2.82 4.56 -0.70
N ALA A 223 -2.81 4.60 0.62
CA ALA A 223 -2.76 3.42 1.45
C ALA A 223 -4.10 2.66 1.49
N HIS A 224 -4.01 1.33 1.64
CA HIS A 224 -5.15 0.42 1.90
C HIS A 224 -6.28 0.51 0.88
N LEU A 225 -5.97 0.75 -0.41
CA LEU A 225 -6.99 0.97 -1.45
C LEU A 225 -8.01 2.04 -1.01
N ALA A 226 -7.53 3.15 -0.42
CA ALA A 226 -8.32 4.28 0.08
C ALA A 226 -9.23 3.97 1.30
N SER A 227 -9.04 2.84 1.98
CA SER A 227 -9.81 2.45 3.17
C SER A 227 -9.08 2.77 4.49
N ALA A 228 -9.76 2.54 5.61
CA ALA A 228 -9.14 2.50 6.94
C ALA A 228 -8.83 1.06 7.41
N GLY A 229 -8.69 0.15 6.46
CA GLY A 229 -8.50 -1.28 6.74
C GLY A 229 -9.81 -2.05 6.93
N SER A 230 -10.98 -1.40 6.96
CA SER A 230 -12.26 -2.09 6.94
C SER A 230 -12.73 -2.32 5.49
N PRO A 231 -12.91 -3.55 5.06
CA PRO A 231 -13.41 -3.87 3.74
C PRO A 231 -14.91 -3.58 3.57
N LYS A 232 -15.60 -3.20 4.66
CA LYS A 232 -17.04 -2.86 4.67
C LYS A 232 -17.29 -1.36 4.52
N ASP A 233 -16.24 -0.55 4.41
CA ASP A 233 -16.33 0.91 4.24
C ASP A 233 -16.79 1.25 2.82
N GLU A 234 -18.07 1.52 2.64
CA GLU A 234 -18.64 1.87 1.33
C GLU A 234 -18.07 3.20 0.80
N GLY A 235 -17.79 4.15 1.68
CA GLY A 235 -17.13 5.40 1.30
C GLY A 235 -15.74 5.15 0.70
N ALA A 236 -15.00 4.20 1.27
CA ALA A 236 -13.70 3.80 0.73
C ALA A 236 -13.82 3.17 -0.67
N GLN A 237 -14.87 2.39 -0.92
CA GLN A 237 -15.13 1.83 -2.26
C GLN A 237 -15.41 2.94 -3.28
N GLN A 238 -16.23 3.93 -2.92
CA GLN A 238 -16.54 5.08 -3.78
C GLN A 238 -15.30 5.94 -4.04
N ALA A 239 -14.47 6.16 -3.03
CA ALA A 239 -13.22 6.89 -3.17
C ALA A 239 -12.22 6.17 -4.09
N LEU A 240 -12.06 4.85 -3.92
CA LEU A 240 -11.21 4.03 -4.78
C LEU A 240 -11.66 4.09 -6.24
N GLU A 241 -12.98 4.02 -6.51
CA GLU A 241 -13.53 4.15 -7.85
C GLU A 241 -13.14 5.47 -8.50
N VAL A 242 -13.21 6.60 -7.78
CA VAL A 242 -12.78 7.91 -8.29
C VAL A 242 -11.32 7.90 -8.73
N PHE A 243 -10.45 7.39 -7.88
CA PHE A 243 -9.01 7.35 -8.17
C PHE A 243 -8.67 6.40 -9.32
N VAL A 244 -9.26 5.21 -9.32
CA VAL A 244 -9.04 4.20 -10.36
C VAL A 244 -9.60 4.66 -11.70
N ASP A 245 -10.77 5.31 -11.71
CA ASP A 245 -11.36 5.89 -12.90
C ASP A 245 -10.45 6.96 -13.53
N ALA A 246 -9.92 7.85 -12.72
CA ALA A 246 -8.98 8.87 -13.21
C ALA A 246 -7.69 8.24 -13.74
N ALA A 247 -7.10 7.30 -13.00
CA ALA A 247 -5.85 6.63 -13.40
C ALA A 247 -6.02 5.76 -14.67
N ALA A 248 -7.14 5.05 -14.80
CA ALA A 248 -7.44 4.21 -15.97
C ALA A 248 -7.69 5.04 -17.24
N ARG A 249 -8.16 6.29 -17.10
CA ARG A 249 -8.29 7.24 -18.22
C ARG A 249 -7.01 8.01 -18.51
N ASN A 250 -5.90 7.68 -17.84
CA ASN A 250 -4.62 8.39 -17.95
C ASN A 250 -4.73 9.89 -17.63
N ASP A 251 -5.55 10.25 -16.64
CA ASP A 251 -5.61 11.62 -16.14
C ASP A 251 -4.21 12.07 -15.73
N PRO A 252 -3.67 13.17 -16.26
CA PRO A 252 -2.30 13.59 -16.02
C PRO A 252 -1.99 13.85 -14.54
N ARG A 253 -3.00 14.18 -13.72
CA ARG A 253 -2.86 14.33 -12.27
C ARG A 253 -2.47 13.03 -11.59
N THR A 254 -2.86 11.88 -12.15
CA THR A 254 -2.63 10.54 -11.59
C THR A 254 -1.36 9.88 -12.10
N ARG A 255 -0.52 10.57 -12.89
CA ARG A 255 0.68 9.95 -13.50
C ARG A 255 1.59 9.23 -12.51
N ASN A 256 1.71 9.75 -11.28
CA ASN A 256 2.53 9.22 -10.20
C ASN A 256 1.70 8.66 -9.03
N LEU A 257 0.40 8.38 -9.24
CA LEU A 257 -0.49 7.80 -8.23
C LEU A 257 -0.35 6.29 -8.20
N TYR A 258 -0.14 5.74 -7.01
CA TYR A 258 -0.08 4.31 -6.71
C TYR A 258 -1.00 3.97 -5.54
N PHE A 259 -1.27 2.68 -5.36
CA PHE A 259 -2.11 2.17 -4.28
C PHE A 259 -1.42 0.98 -3.63
N ASP A 260 -1.43 0.87 -2.31
CA ASP A 260 -1.12 -0.42 -1.71
C ASP A 260 -2.39 -1.22 -1.41
N ALA A 261 -2.31 -2.50 -1.72
CA ALA A 261 -3.34 -3.46 -1.38
C ALA A 261 -2.96 -4.12 -0.07
N THR A 262 -3.66 -3.74 0.98
CA THR A 262 -3.48 -4.26 2.34
C THR A 262 -4.79 -4.84 2.82
N THR A 263 -4.76 -6.09 3.27
CA THR A 263 -5.91 -6.72 3.91
C THR A 263 -5.73 -6.65 5.42
N LEU A 264 -6.18 -5.56 6.03
CA LEU A 264 -6.14 -5.40 7.47
C LEU A 264 -7.41 -5.92 8.12
N GLY A 265 -7.25 -6.64 9.23
CA GLY A 265 -8.32 -6.99 10.13
C GLY A 265 -9.29 -8.04 9.58
N GLU A 266 -10.50 -7.61 9.24
CA GLU A 266 -11.55 -8.50 8.74
C GLU A 266 -11.40 -8.82 7.24
N PRO A 267 -11.70 -10.06 6.82
CA PRO A 267 -11.74 -10.38 5.40
C PRO A 267 -12.87 -9.59 4.71
N PRO A 268 -12.67 -9.17 3.45
CA PRO A 268 -13.70 -8.50 2.67
C PRO A 268 -14.90 -9.42 2.44
N THR A 269 -16.10 -8.82 2.32
CA THR A 269 -17.24 -9.56 1.77
C THR A 269 -16.92 -10.00 0.33
N PRO A 270 -17.53 -11.09 -0.17
CA PRO A 270 -17.29 -11.50 -1.56
C PRO A 270 -17.54 -10.38 -2.58
N ALA A 271 -18.56 -9.53 -2.36
CA ALA A 271 -18.87 -8.39 -3.22
C ALA A 271 -17.73 -7.35 -3.20
N ASN A 272 -17.19 -7.00 -2.03
CA ASN A 272 -16.10 -6.03 -1.93
C ASN A 272 -14.78 -6.60 -2.43
N ALA A 273 -14.50 -7.88 -2.22
CA ALA A 273 -13.36 -8.56 -2.83
C ALA A 273 -13.41 -8.50 -4.37
N GLN A 274 -14.60 -8.67 -4.94
CA GLN A 274 -14.80 -8.54 -6.38
C GLN A 274 -14.60 -7.10 -6.88
N ARG A 275 -15.10 -6.10 -6.15
CA ARG A 275 -14.87 -4.67 -6.47
C ARG A 275 -13.38 -4.33 -6.46
N TRP A 276 -12.65 -4.78 -5.44
CA TRP A 276 -11.19 -4.60 -5.37
C TRP A 276 -10.47 -5.28 -6.52
N ALA A 277 -10.84 -6.52 -6.86
CA ALA A 277 -10.25 -7.23 -7.99
C ALA A 277 -10.49 -6.48 -9.32
N MET A 278 -11.70 -5.95 -9.53
CA MET A 278 -12.00 -5.12 -10.71
C MET A 278 -11.17 -3.83 -10.75
N ALA A 279 -11.01 -3.15 -9.62
CA ALA A 279 -10.18 -1.96 -9.51
C ALA A 279 -8.70 -2.27 -9.83
N ILE A 280 -8.16 -3.36 -9.27
CA ILE A 280 -6.79 -3.85 -9.52
C ILE A 280 -6.57 -4.14 -11.01
N ARG A 281 -7.50 -4.80 -11.68
CA ARG A 281 -7.44 -5.12 -13.11
C ARG A 281 -7.40 -3.88 -14.01
N ARG A 282 -8.01 -2.79 -13.58
CA ARG A 282 -8.05 -1.53 -14.35
C ARG A 282 -6.75 -0.76 -14.29
N VAL A 283 -5.97 -0.90 -13.21
CA VAL A 283 -4.70 -0.18 -13.00
C VAL A 283 -3.58 -1.12 -12.49
N PRO A 284 -3.32 -2.25 -13.19
CA PRO A 284 -2.53 -3.37 -12.65
C PRO A 284 -1.08 -2.99 -12.33
N THR A 285 -0.51 -1.98 -12.99
CA THR A 285 0.86 -1.49 -12.76
C THR A 285 0.97 -0.48 -11.62
N ARG A 286 -0.16 -0.09 -11.04
CA ARG A 286 -0.24 0.90 -9.96
C ARG A 286 -0.48 0.28 -8.59
N ILE A 287 -0.74 -1.04 -8.54
CA ILE A 287 -1.05 -1.75 -7.30
C ILE A 287 0.23 -2.33 -6.73
N LEU A 288 0.48 -2.03 -5.48
CA LEU A 288 1.66 -2.45 -4.72
C LEU A 288 1.23 -3.42 -3.62
N PHE A 289 2.10 -4.33 -3.25
CA PHE A 289 1.93 -5.05 -2.00
C PHE A 289 2.37 -4.17 -0.82
N GLY A 290 1.50 -4.03 0.16
CA GLY A 290 1.79 -3.44 1.45
C GLY A 290 1.13 -4.28 2.53
N SER A 291 1.87 -4.80 3.48
CA SER A 291 1.28 -5.70 4.47
C SER A 291 0.63 -4.96 5.63
N ASP A 292 1.16 -3.80 6.00
CA ASP A 292 0.81 -3.08 7.25
C ASP A 292 0.77 -4.02 8.48
N ALA A 293 1.65 -5.01 8.46
CA ALA A 293 1.75 -6.02 9.50
C ALA A 293 2.39 -5.39 10.74
N THR A 294 1.57 -5.09 11.74
CA THR A 294 1.97 -4.32 12.93
C THR A 294 2.10 -5.14 14.20
N THR A 295 1.73 -6.43 14.17
CA THR A 295 1.78 -7.32 15.33
C THR A 295 2.62 -8.57 15.05
N ALA A 296 3.03 -9.27 16.10
CA ALA A 296 3.73 -10.56 15.95
C ALA A 296 2.88 -11.61 15.23
N ALA A 297 1.56 -11.52 15.33
CA ALA A 297 0.62 -12.44 14.66
C ALA A 297 0.35 -12.03 13.19
N ALA A 298 0.51 -10.74 12.87
CA ALA A 298 0.34 -10.22 11.51
C ALA A 298 1.71 -10.04 10.86
N THR A 299 2.18 -11.04 10.13
CA THR A 299 3.47 -11.01 9.42
C THR A 299 3.30 -10.63 7.96
N PRO A 300 4.34 -10.07 7.28
CA PRO A 300 4.28 -9.79 5.85
C PRO A 300 3.88 -10.99 4.99
N GLY A 301 4.44 -12.17 5.27
CA GLY A 301 4.08 -13.41 4.57
C GLY A 301 2.64 -13.86 4.85
N GLY A 302 2.17 -13.69 6.09
CA GLY A 302 0.78 -13.96 6.46
C GLY A 302 -0.20 -13.04 5.74
N ALA A 303 0.10 -11.74 5.66
CA ALA A 303 -0.70 -10.75 4.93
C ALA A 303 -0.77 -11.07 3.43
N TRP A 304 0.35 -11.45 2.80
CA TRP A 304 0.36 -11.89 1.40
C TRP A 304 -0.51 -13.13 1.19
N THR A 305 -0.38 -14.13 2.06
CA THR A 305 -1.19 -15.35 1.99
C THR A 305 -2.68 -15.06 2.17
N ALA A 306 -3.03 -14.20 3.13
CA ALA A 306 -4.41 -13.77 3.35
C ALA A 306 -4.99 -13.05 2.13
N MET A 307 -4.23 -12.12 1.54
CA MET A 307 -4.65 -11.38 0.34
C MET A 307 -4.92 -12.35 -0.83
N ARG A 308 -4.03 -13.32 -1.06
CA ARG A 308 -4.21 -14.35 -2.10
C ARG A 308 -5.44 -15.24 -1.87
N LYS A 309 -5.81 -15.46 -0.63
CA LYS A 309 -6.97 -16.28 -0.27
C LYS A 309 -8.30 -15.55 -0.49
N VAL A 310 -8.32 -14.22 -0.29
CA VAL A 310 -9.58 -13.46 -0.27
C VAL A 310 -9.88 -12.71 -1.57
N LEU A 311 -8.85 -12.32 -2.34
CA LEU A 311 -9.06 -11.62 -3.61
C LEU A 311 -9.22 -12.61 -4.75
N PRO A 312 -10.30 -12.50 -5.57
CA PRO A 312 -10.53 -13.36 -6.73
C PRO A 312 -9.67 -12.93 -7.93
N LEU A 313 -8.35 -13.01 -7.75
CA LEU A 313 -7.33 -12.72 -8.77
C LEU A 313 -6.66 -14.04 -9.23
N THR A 314 -6.18 -14.04 -10.46
CA THR A 314 -5.36 -15.15 -11.00
C THR A 314 -3.93 -15.08 -10.46
N ASP A 315 -3.18 -16.18 -10.62
CA ASP A 315 -1.76 -16.22 -10.25
C ASP A 315 -0.94 -15.17 -11.01
N ASP A 316 -1.21 -14.95 -12.30
CA ASP A 316 -0.55 -13.93 -13.11
C ASP A 316 -0.85 -12.50 -12.61
N GLU A 317 -2.08 -12.24 -12.11
CA GLU A 317 -2.44 -10.95 -11.52
C GLU A 317 -1.71 -10.75 -10.18
N PHE A 318 -1.61 -11.79 -9.37
CA PHE A 318 -0.80 -11.75 -8.14
C PHE A 318 0.69 -11.58 -8.44
N GLU A 319 1.22 -12.23 -9.48
CA GLU A 319 2.61 -12.06 -9.90
C GLU A 319 2.91 -10.62 -10.30
N ARG A 320 2.00 -9.95 -10.99
CA ARG A 320 2.14 -8.51 -11.29
C ARG A 320 2.21 -7.67 -10.03
N ILE A 321 1.31 -7.87 -9.07
CA ILE A 321 1.35 -7.16 -7.79
C ILE A 321 2.67 -7.44 -7.06
N ALA A 322 3.11 -8.69 -7.02
CA ALA A 322 4.35 -9.11 -6.37
C ALA A 322 5.58 -8.44 -6.98
N ASN A 323 5.58 -8.20 -8.30
CA ASN A 323 6.69 -7.61 -9.03
C ASN A 323 6.61 -6.08 -9.16
N ASN A 324 5.47 -5.46 -8.85
CA ASN A 324 5.35 -4.01 -8.88
C ASN A 324 6.21 -3.35 -7.79
N THR A 325 6.96 -2.35 -8.21
CA THR A 325 7.74 -1.48 -7.31
C THR A 325 7.66 -0.03 -7.76
N THR A 326 7.92 0.87 -6.84
CA THR A 326 7.91 2.31 -7.08
C THR A 326 9.31 2.89 -7.30
N PRO A 327 9.45 4.06 -7.94
CA PRO A 327 10.73 4.73 -8.11
C PRO A 327 11.50 4.97 -6.80
N TYR A 328 10.81 5.23 -5.69
CA TYR A 328 11.47 5.46 -4.39
C TYR A 328 12.12 4.20 -3.80
N MET A 329 11.79 3.00 -4.29
CA MET A 329 12.44 1.74 -3.89
C MET A 329 13.84 1.57 -4.50
N ARG A 330 14.23 2.39 -5.46
CA ARG A 330 15.57 2.32 -6.07
C ARG A 330 16.60 2.81 -5.06
N LEU A 331 17.56 1.96 -4.70
CA LEU A 331 18.69 2.37 -3.87
C LEU A 331 19.61 3.33 -4.64
N ASN A 332 20.16 4.34 -3.96
CA ASN A 332 21.18 5.18 -4.53
C ASN A 332 22.45 4.35 -4.72
N GLY A 333 22.73 3.87 -5.90
CA GLY A 333 23.90 3.04 -6.20
C GLY A 333 23.80 2.22 -7.49
N ALA A 334 22.59 2.01 -8.01
CA ALA A 334 22.39 1.38 -9.33
C ALA A 334 22.46 2.40 -10.49
N SER A 335 23.26 3.48 -10.32
CA SER A 335 23.58 4.42 -11.38
C SER A 335 24.73 3.86 -12.20
N ARG A 336 24.41 3.35 -13.41
CA ARG A 336 25.33 3.16 -14.53
C ARG A 336 26.46 2.14 -14.34
N ARG A 337 26.16 0.84 -14.47
CA ARG A 337 26.99 -0.06 -15.24
C ARG A 337 26.12 -0.72 -16.32
N ALA A 338 25.74 0.06 -17.30
CA ALA A 338 25.39 -0.40 -18.64
C ALA A 338 26.38 0.29 -19.57
N ARG A 339 27.41 -0.43 -19.91
CA ARG A 339 28.20 -0.23 -21.14
C ARG A 339 27.91 -1.41 -22.04
#